data_402b881395ed0b28660822a22e8a4832
#
_entry.id   402b881395ed0b28660822a22e8a4832
#
_cell.length_a   1.000
_cell.length_b   1.000
_cell.length_c   1.000
_cell.angle_alpha   90.00
_cell.angle_beta   90.00
_cell.angle_gamma   90.00
#
_symmetry.space_group_name_H-M   'P 1'
#
loop_
_entity.id
_entity.type
_entity.pdbx_description
1 polymer ?
#
loop_
_entity_poly.entity_id
_entity_poly.type
_entity_poly.pdbx_seq_one_letter_code
_entity_poly.pdbx_strand_id
1 'polypeptide(L)'
;MAIRTDLAAEAAFDGDKLRNGIKHDVRRTGGCEITDVTVETDEAGRSIGKPAGRYITIDTSGRSADFTEQADVIADELRRLCGCSDNILIVGLGNRDITPDAIGPMTADGVIATRHLTDELPKGHFLRDLSSVSALASGVLGQTGIEAAEIVKAV
;
A
#
# COMPACT_ATOMS: atom_id res chain seq x y z
N MET A 1 -19.51 13.59 16.63
CA MET A 1 -19.27 13.43 15.16
C MET A 1 -17.97 12.66 15.04
N ALA A 2 -18.00 11.38 14.65
CA ALA A 2 -16.77 10.60 14.52
C ALA A 2 -15.99 11.16 13.32
N ILE A 3 -14.75 11.56 13.54
CA ILE A 3 -13.83 11.92 12.47
C ILE A 3 -13.60 10.65 11.66
N ARG A 4 -14.06 10.63 10.42
CA ARG A 4 -13.77 9.54 9.50
C ARG A 4 -12.34 9.73 9.02
N THR A 5 -11.43 8.89 9.52
CA THR A 5 -10.05 8.88 9.05
C THR A 5 -9.84 7.72 8.09
N ASP A 6 -9.03 7.94 7.07
CA ASP A 6 -8.61 6.89 6.14
C ASP A 6 -7.43 6.09 6.68
N LEU A 7 -6.78 6.57 7.74
CA LEU A 7 -5.66 5.89 8.37
C LEU A 7 -6.12 4.88 9.42
N ALA A 8 -5.71 3.62 9.25
CA ALA A 8 -5.99 2.57 10.23
C ALA A 8 -5.34 2.87 11.60
N ALA A 9 -4.19 3.54 11.60
CA ALA A 9 -3.48 3.96 12.80
C ALA A 9 -4.34 4.83 13.73
N GLU A 10 -5.06 5.81 13.17
CA GLU A 10 -5.92 6.70 13.94
C GLU A 10 -7.20 6.00 14.42
N ALA A 11 -7.73 5.08 13.61
CA ALA A 11 -8.96 4.34 13.92
C ALA A 11 -8.73 3.20 14.93
N ALA A 12 -7.48 2.78 15.16
CA ALA A 12 -7.13 1.64 16.01
C ALA A 12 -7.46 1.85 17.50
N PHE A 13 -7.60 3.10 17.91
CA PHE A 13 -7.81 3.47 19.30
C PHE A 13 -9.25 3.94 19.58
N ASP A 14 -9.69 3.75 20.84
CA ASP A 14 -10.88 4.37 21.41
C ASP A 14 -10.42 5.21 22.60
N GLY A 15 -10.23 6.52 22.37
CA GLY A 15 -9.44 7.35 23.27
C GLY A 15 -7.99 6.83 23.32
N ASP A 16 -7.47 6.60 24.52
CA ASP A 16 -6.11 6.08 24.74
C ASP A 16 -6.02 4.53 24.71
N LYS A 17 -7.14 3.84 24.49
CA LYS A 17 -7.19 2.38 24.57
C LYS A 17 -7.22 1.73 23.19
N LEU A 18 -6.29 0.82 22.96
CA LEU A 18 -6.27 -0.02 21.75
C LEU A 18 -7.52 -0.93 21.71
N ARG A 19 -8.19 -1.00 20.56
CA ARG A 19 -9.38 -1.83 20.37
C ARG A 19 -9.03 -3.32 20.34
N ASN A 20 -9.93 -4.15 20.81
CA ASN A 20 -9.74 -5.61 20.82
C ASN A 20 -9.61 -6.15 19.39
N GLY A 21 -8.69 -7.12 19.22
CA GLY A 21 -8.41 -7.74 17.92
C GLY A 21 -7.62 -6.82 16.96
N ILE A 22 -7.04 -5.75 17.49
CA ILE A 22 -6.13 -4.87 16.76
C ILE A 22 -4.76 -4.90 17.43
N LYS A 23 -3.71 -5.10 16.64
CA LYS A 23 -2.32 -4.92 17.06
C LYS A 23 -1.80 -3.61 16.46
N HIS A 24 -1.01 -2.90 17.24
CA HIS A 24 -0.43 -1.63 16.85
C HIS A 24 1.03 -1.58 17.30
N ASP A 25 1.93 -1.33 16.38
CA ASP A 25 3.35 -1.20 16.62
C ASP A 25 3.89 0.05 15.91
N VAL A 26 4.81 0.75 16.56
CA VAL A 26 5.46 1.94 15.99
C VAL A 26 6.96 1.77 16.09
N ARG A 27 7.63 1.94 14.97
CA ARG A 27 9.10 1.90 14.90
C ARG A 27 9.64 3.06 14.07
N ARG A 28 10.90 3.40 14.30
CA ARG A 28 11.62 4.45 13.57
C ARG A 28 12.86 3.88 12.93
N THR A 29 13.02 4.14 11.64
CA THR A 29 14.20 3.73 10.87
C THR A 29 14.36 4.61 9.63
N GLY A 30 15.61 4.88 9.20
CA GLY A 30 15.89 5.69 8.01
C GLY A 30 15.20 7.06 8.01
N GLY A 31 15.04 7.68 9.20
CA GLY A 31 14.34 8.96 9.34
C GLY A 31 12.82 8.90 9.16
N CYS A 32 12.25 7.71 8.95
CA CYS A 32 10.81 7.48 8.86
C CYS A 32 10.25 6.98 10.18
N GLU A 33 9.00 7.34 10.48
CA GLU A 33 8.19 6.68 11.49
C GLU A 33 7.22 5.73 10.79
N ILE A 34 7.26 4.45 11.17
CA ILE A 34 6.45 3.39 10.58
C ILE A 34 5.45 2.92 11.62
N THR A 35 4.18 3.08 11.32
CA THR A 35 3.07 2.57 12.13
C THR A 35 2.49 1.34 11.44
N ASP A 36 2.52 0.21 12.14
CA ASP A 36 2.03 -1.09 11.68
C ASP A 36 0.77 -1.45 12.47
N VAL A 37 -0.36 -1.53 11.78
CA VAL A 37 -1.64 -1.90 12.37
C VAL A 37 -2.10 -3.21 11.75
N THR A 38 -2.31 -4.23 12.58
CA THR A 38 -2.89 -5.51 12.15
C THR A 38 -4.29 -5.65 12.72
N VAL A 39 -5.27 -5.78 11.84
CA VAL A 39 -6.67 -6.10 12.16
C VAL A 39 -6.83 -7.60 12.04
N GLU A 40 -6.98 -8.29 13.16
CA GLU A 40 -6.91 -9.76 13.23
C GLU A 40 -8.19 -10.45 12.76
N THR A 41 -9.34 -9.78 12.91
CA THR A 41 -10.65 -10.38 12.59
C THR A 41 -11.57 -9.39 11.89
N ASP A 42 -12.55 -9.89 11.15
CA ASP A 42 -13.59 -9.06 10.52
C ASP A 42 -14.44 -8.31 11.54
N GLU A 43 -14.59 -8.85 12.75
CA GLU A 43 -15.32 -8.18 13.85
C GLU A 43 -14.55 -6.93 14.33
N ALA A 44 -13.24 -7.08 14.57
CA ALA A 44 -12.37 -5.96 14.88
C ALA A 44 -12.37 -4.93 13.73
N GLY A 45 -12.34 -5.41 12.50
CA GLY A 45 -12.40 -4.58 11.30
C GLY A 45 -13.66 -3.74 11.21
N ARG A 46 -14.82 -4.32 11.49
CA ARG A 46 -16.09 -3.57 11.55
C ARG A 46 -16.08 -2.44 12.57
N SER A 47 -15.36 -2.60 13.69
CA SER A 47 -15.26 -1.58 14.74
C SER A 47 -14.52 -0.32 14.30
N ILE A 48 -13.64 -0.43 13.29
CA ILE A 48 -12.83 0.68 12.75
C ILE A 48 -13.15 1.00 11.28
N GLY A 49 -14.12 0.30 10.68
CA GLY A 49 -14.49 0.50 9.28
C GLY A 49 -13.43 0.05 8.27
N LYS A 50 -12.59 -0.93 8.65
CA LYS A 50 -11.53 -1.51 7.82
C LYS A 50 -11.67 -3.02 7.73
N PRO A 51 -11.38 -3.68 6.59
CA PRO A 51 -11.29 -5.14 6.52
C PRO A 51 -10.22 -5.71 7.46
N ALA A 52 -10.30 -7.00 7.77
CA ALA A 52 -9.19 -7.71 8.38
C ALA A 52 -7.97 -7.66 7.45
N GLY A 53 -6.78 -7.42 8.01
CA GLY A 53 -5.57 -7.26 7.22
C GLY A 53 -4.50 -6.44 7.94
N ARG A 54 -3.41 -6.18 7.24
CA ARG A 54 -2.29 -5.39 7.73
C ARG A 54 -2.23 -4.05 7.01
N TYR A 55 -2.02 -3.00 7.77
CA TYR A 55 -1.98 -1.61 7.31
C TYR A 55 -0.70 -0.96 7.80
N ILE A 56 0.10 -0.44 6.88
CA ILE A 56 1.36 0.23 7.20
C ILE A 56 1.26 1.69 6.78
N THR A 57 1.49 2.58 7.73
CA THR A 57 1.62 4.01 7.51
C THR A 57 3.07 4.39 7.69
N ILE A 58 3.67 5.05 6.71
CA ILE A 58 5.05 5.54 6.76
C ILE A 58 5.02 7.05 6.71
N ASP A 59 5.43 7.68 7.82
CA ASP A 59 5.62 9.12 7.88
C ASP A 59 7.07 9.46 7.53
N THR A 60 7.25 10.19 6.44
CA THR A 60 8.54 10.63 5.90
C THR A 60 8.86 12.08 6.25
N SER A 61 8.08 12.74 7.11
CA SER A 61 8.24 14.14 7.48
C SER A 61 9.47 14.42 8.37
N GLY A 62 10.18 13.40 8.79
CA GLY A 62 11.39 13.48 9.62
C GLY A 62 12.49 14.30 8.94
N ARG A 63 12.99 15.34 9.63
CA ARG A 63 13.94 16.36 9.11
C ARG A 63 15.34 15.85 8.76
N SER A 64 15.66 14.58 9.03
CA SER A 64 17.04 14.08 9.01
C SER A 64 17.32 12.98 7.99
N ALA A 65 16.33 12.59 7.18
CA ALA A 65 16.52 11.45 6.29
C ALA A 65 16.98 11.87 4.91
N ASP A 66 18.01 11.19 4.42
CA ASP A 66 18.32 11.16 3.00
C ASP A 66 17.14 10.52 2.26
N PHE A 67 16.79 11.09 1.12
CA PHE A 67 15.72 10.58 0.25
C PHE A 67 15.94 9.11 -0.13
N THR A 68 17.20 8.70 -0.30
CA THR A 68 17.58 7.31 -0.59
C THR A 68 17.25 6.37 0.56
N GLU A 69 17.54 6.78 1.80
CA GLU A 69 17.20 5.97 2.99
C GLU A 69 15.70 5.81 3.16
N GLN A 70 14.92 6.85 2.88
CA GLN A 70 13.45 6.77 2.92
C GLN A 70 12.91 5.81 1.85
N ALA A 71 13.46 5.86 0.63
CA ALA A 71 13.09 4.96 -0.44
C ALA A 71 13.39 3.50 -0.10
N ASP A 72 14.54 3.22 0.53
CA ASP A 72 14.90 1.88 0.97
C ASP A 72 13.94 1.36 2.05
N VAL A 73 13.56 2.21 3.01
CA VAL A 73 12.57 1.87 4.04
C VAL A 73 11.23 1.49 3.42
N ILE A 74 10.74 2.28 2.46
CA ILE A 74 9.47 2.00 1.75
C ILE A 74 9.58 0.69 0.97
N ALA A 75 10.69 0.47 0.27
CA ALA A 75 10.93 -0.75 -0.49
C ALA A 75 10.93 -2.01 0.41
N ASP A 76 11.54 -1.91 1.59
CA ASP A 76 11.58 -3.02 2.55
C ASP A 76 10.18 -3.34 3.12
N GLU A 77 9.37 -2.33 3.42
CA GLU A 77 8.00 -2.55 3.85
C GLU A 77 7.13 -3.16 2.74
N LEU A 78 7.29 -2.71 1.50
CA LEU A 78 6.60 -3.32 0.35
C LEU A 78 6.99 -4.78 0.18
N ARG A 79 8.27 -5.13 0.28
CA ARG A 79 8.74 -6.52 0.23
C ARG A 79 8.10 -7.38 1.33
N ARG A 80 7.99 -6.84 2.54
CA ARG A 80 7.35 -7.53 3.68
C ARG A 80 5.85 -7.73 3.48
N LEU A 81 5.15 -6.77 2.86
CA LEU A 81 3.72 -6.87 2.55
C LEU A 81 3.45 -7.84 1.40
N CYS A 82 4.23 -7.77 0.32
CA CYS A 82 4.04 -8.63 -0.85
C CYS A 82 4.41 -10.09 -0.56
N GLY A 83 5.31 -10.35 0.40
CA GLY A 83 5.78 -11.70 0.70
C GLY A 83 6.39 -12.39 -0.52
N CYS A 84 6.23 -13.72 -0.60
CA CYS A 84 6.66 -14.54 -1.74
C CYS A 84 5.46 -14.85 -2.66
N SER A 85 4.78 -13.85 -3.18
CA SER A 85 3.66 -14.05 -4.10
C SER A 85 4.16 -14.17 -5.53
N ASP A 86 3.66 -15.16 -6.26
CA ASP A 86 3.98 -15.35 -7.69
C ASP A 86 3.28 -14.31 -8.57
N ASN A 87 2.13 -13.79 -8.11
CA ASN A 87 1.37 -12.77 -8.83
C ASN A 87 1.16 -11.53 -7.95
N ILE A 88 1.56 -10.39 -8.45
CA ILE A 88 1.50 -9.11 -7.74
C ILE A 88 0.75 -8.10 -8.61
N LEU A 89 -0.28 -7.47 -8.04
CA LEU A 89 -0.92 -6.29 -8.62
C LEU A 89 -0.58 -5.07 -7.77
N ILE A 90 0.07 -4.08 -8.36
CA ILE A 90 0.36 -2.79 -7.74
C ILE A 90 -0.68 -1.79 -8.23
N VAL A 91 -1.43 -1.20 -7.30
CA VAL A 91 -2.44 -0.19 -7.60
C VAL A 91 -2.03 1.15 -7.01
N GLY A 92 -1.72 2.09 -7.87
CA GLY A 92 -1.43 3.48 -7.50
C GLY A 92 -2.72 4.28 -7.38
N LEU A 93 -3.18 4.48 -6.15
CA LEU A 93 -4.37 5.29 -5.88
C LEU A 93 -4.01 6.76 -5.79
N GLY A 94 -4.89 7.62 -6.29
CA GLY A 94 -4.76 9.07 -6.19
C GLY A 94 -5.03 9.77 -7.53
N ASN A 95 -4.89 11.10 -7.48
CA ASN A 95 -5.07 11.97 -8.62
C ASN A 95 -3.72 12.51 -9.09
N ARG A 96 -3.33 12.16 -10.31
CA ARG A 96 -2.06 12.59 -10.93
C ARG A 96 -1.93 14.11 -11.05
N ASP A 97 -3.04 14.80 -11.21
CA ASP A 97 -3.08 16.26 -11.45
C ASP A 97 -3.03 17.07 -10.14
N ILE A 98 -3.07 16.40 -9.00
CA ILE A 98 -2.99 17.02 -7.67
C ILE A 98 -1.70 16.54 -6.98
N THR A 99 -0.72 17.43 -6.85
CA THR A 99 0.62 17.11 -6.35
C THR A 99 0.64 16.27 -5.06
N PRO A 100 -0.09 16.58 -3.99
CA PRO A 100 -0.07 15.77 -2.77
C PRO A 100 -0.72 14.40 -2.95
N ASP A 101 -1.52 14.19 -3.99
CA ASP A 101 -2.25 12.95 -4.26
C ASP A 101 -1.67 12.15 -5.45
N ALA A 102 -0.57 12.63 -6.05
CA ALA A 102 0.00 12.06 -7.26
C ALA A 102 0.97 10.90 -7.00
N ILE A 103 1.39 10.65 -5.76
CA ILE A 103 2.44 9.68 -5.44
C ILE A 103 2.08 8.26 -5.87
N GLY A 104 0.82 7.85 -5.66
CA GLY A 104 0.35 6.52 -6.06
C GLY A 104 0.42 6.30 -7.57
N PRO A 105 -0.22 7.14 -8.40
CA PRO A 105 -0.14 7.06 -9.85
C PRO A 105 1.29 7.11 -10.39
N MET A 106 2.13 8.01 -9.88
CA MET A 106 3.53 8.12 -10.31
C MET A 106 4.34 6.89 -9.93
N THR A 107 4.07 6.29 -8.78
CA THR A 107 4.71 5.03 -8.36
C THR A 107 4.31 3.89 -9.28
N ALA A 108 3.02 3.76 -9.62
CA ALA A 108 2.55 2.74 -10.56
C ALA A 108 3.18 2.86 -11.94
N ASP A 109 3.40 4.08 -12.43
CA ASP A 109 4.09 4.33 -13.71
C ASP A 109 5.56 3.91 -13.69
N GLY A 110 6.22 3.97 -12.54
CA GLY A 110 7.61 3.56 -12.36
C GLY A 110 7.80 2.03 -12.25
N VAL A 111 6.72 1.27 -12.11
CA VAL A 111 6.78 -0.19 -11.97
C VAL A 111 7.06 -0.86 -13.30
N ILE A 112 8.03 -1.76 -13.31
CA ILE A 112 8.28 -2.65 -14.46
C ILE A 112 7.26 -3.79 -14.42
N ALA A 113 6.26 -3.74 -15.31
CA ALA A 113 5.29 -4.81 -15.46
C ALA A 113 5.92 -6.02 -16.15
N THR A 114 5.85 -7.19 -15.51
CA THR A 114 6.45 -8.44 -15.99
C THR A 114 5.41 -9.51 -16.33
N ARG A 115 4.15 -9.33 -15.95
CA ARG A 115 3.09 -10.33 -16.14
C ARG A 115 2.98 -10.84 -17.57
N HIS A 116 3.09 -9.95 -18.57
CA HIS A 116 3.00 -10.30 -19.98
C HIS A 116 4.25 -11.01 -20.52
N LEU A 117 5.38 -10.97 -19.78
CA LEU A 117 6.64 -11.57 -20.21
C LEU A 117 6.77 -13.04 -19.84
N THR A 118 6.03 -13.51 -18.81
CA THR A 118 6.20 -14.85 -18.26
C THR A 118 5.83 -15.97 -19.23
N ASP A 119 4.86 -15.74 -20.11
CA ASP A 119 4.35 -16.73 -21.05
C ASP A 119 5.07 -16.75 -22.40
N GLU A 120 5.69 -15.63 -22.79
CA GLU A 120 6.29 -15.44 -24.13
C GLU A 120 7.80 -15.75 -24.15
N LEU A 121 8.47 -15.81 -22.99
CA LEU A 121 9.91 -15.98 -22.94
C LEU A 121 10.34 -17.46 -22.89
N PRO A 122 11.46 -17.81 -23.55
CA PRO A 122 12.02 -19.16 -23.51
C PRO A 122 12.34 -19.59 -22.07
N LYS A 123 12.24 -20.92 -21.80
CA LYS A 123 12.70 -21.49 -20.52
C LYS A 123 14.17 -21.17 -20.31
N GLY A 124 14.52 -20.65 -19.14
CA GLY A 124 15.90 -20.26 -18.79
C GLY A 124 16.25 -18.79 -19.09
N HIS A 125 15.32 -18.00 -19.59
CA HIS A 125 15.53 -16.55 -19.67
C HIS A 125 15.39 -15.92 -18.29
N PHE A 126 16.35 -15.06 -17.88
CA PHE A 126 16.42 -14.50 -16.53
C PHE A 126 15.16 -13.72 -16.10
N LEU A 127 14.44 -13.11 -17.05
CA LEU A 127 13.18 -12.41 -16.78
C LEU A 127 12.01 -13.35 -16.45
N ARG A 128 12.13 -14.65 -16.77
CA ARG A 128 11.10 -15.64 -16.48
C ARG A 128 11.08 -16.03 -15.00
N ASP A 129 12.19 -15.83 -14.31
CA ASP A 129 12.32 -16.12 -12.88
C ASP A 129 11.82 -14.96 -12.01
N LEU A 130 11.37 -13.85 -12.64
CA LEU A 130 10.76 -12.73 -11.96
C LEU A 130 9.30 -13.05 -11.61
N SER A 131 8.83 -12.54 -10.46
CA SER A 131 7.40 -12.55 -10.13
C SER A 131 6.57 -11.87 -11.21
N SER A 132 5.36 -12.37 -11.44
CA SER A 132 4.40 -11.78 -12.37
C SER A 132 3.83 -10.49 -11.77
N VAL A 133 4.27 -9.34 -12.25
CA VAL A 133 3.90 -8.03 -11.74
C VAL A 133 3.04 -7.29 -12.76
N SER A 134 1.91 -6.77 -12.29
CA SER A 134 1.05 -5.83 -13.01
C SER A 134 0.98 -4.51 -12.26
N ALA A 135 0.83 -3.40 -12.95
CA ALA A 135 0.63 -2.08 -12.35
C ALA A 135 -0.59 -1.40 -12.96
N LEU A 136 -1.34 -0.71 -12.12
CA LEU A 136 -2.54 0.02 -12.49
C LEU A 136 -2.60 1.36 -11.75
N ALA A 137 -2.76 2.47 -12.47
CA ALA A 137 -3.17 3.75 -11.92
C ALA A 137 -4.64 3.97 -12.28
N SER A 138 -5.55 3.71 -11.33
CA SER A 138 -7.00 3.73 -11.58
C SER A 138 -7.59 5.13 -11.79
N GLY A 139 -6.87 6.18 -11.38
CA GLY A 139 -7.44 7.52 -11.25
C GLY A 139 -8.43 7.63 -10.09
N VAL A 140 -9.16 8.71 -10.05
CA VAL A 140 -10.18 8.99 -9.03
C VAL A 140 -11.56 9.12 -9.65
N LEU A 141 -12.61 8.91 -8.85
CA LEU A 141 -14.01 8.99 -9.28
C LEU A 141 -14.33 10.27 -10.07
N GLY A 142 -13.77 11.41 -9.65
CA GLY A 142 -13.99 12.69 -10.34
C GLY A 142 -13.43 12.77 -11.76
N GLN A 143 -12.44 11.94 -12.10
CA GLN A 143 -11.83 11.85 -13.44
C GLN A 143 -12.48 10.76 -14.30
N THR A 144 -12.76 9.61 -13.70
CA THR A 144 -13.19 8.40 -14.42
C THR A 144 -14.70 8.18 -14.39
N GLY A 145 -15.41 8.72 -13.39
CA GLY A 145 -16.80 8.38 -13.10
C GLY A 145 -16.98 6.98 -12.51
N ILE A 146 -15.90 6.27 -12.19
CA ILE A 146 -15.90 4.89 -11.69
C ILE A 146 -15.09 4.84 -10.39
N GLU A 147 -15.60 4.12 -9.38
CA GLU A 147 -14.87 3.91 -8.15
C GLU A 147 -13.62 3.05 -8.40
N ALA A 148 -12.48 3.44 -7.83
CA ALA A 148 -11.23 2.69 -7.98
C ALA A 148 -11.37 1.22 -7.56
N ALA A 149 -12.20 0.94 -6.54
CA ALA A 149 -12.50 -0.40 -6.07
C ALA A 149 -13.23 -1.26 -7.12
N GLU A 150 -14.05 -0.67 -7.99
CA GLU A 150 -14.74 -1.38 -9.08
C GLU A 150 -13.74 -1.78 -10.16
N ILE A 151 -12.81 -0.87 -10.50
CA ILE A 151 -11.74 -1.14 -11.49
C ILE A 151 -10.84 -2.27 -10.99
N VAL A 152 -10.39 -2.19 -9.73
CA VAL A 152 -9.50 -3.20 -9.13
C VAL A 152 -10.17 -4.59 -9.04
N LYS A 153 -11.47 -4.64 -8.80
CA LYS A 153 -12.20 -5.92 -8.76
C LYS A 153 -12.39 -6.56 -10.14
N ALA A 154 -12.27 -5.79 -11.21
CA ALA A 154 -12.41 -6.28 -12.57
C ALA A 154 -11.10 -6.87 -13.14
N VAL A 155 -9.96 -6.67 -12.48
CA VAL A 155 -8.61 -7.14 -12.85
C VAL A 155 -8.23 -8.39 -12.07
#